data_513e3cc4e80d10fdbb5cf1e1a740769d
#
_entry.id   513e3cc4e80d10fdbb5cf1e1a740769d
#
_cell.length_a   1.000
_cell.length_b   1.000
_cell.length_c   1.000
_cell.angle_alpha   90.00
_cell.angle_beta   90.00
_cell.angle_gamma   90.00
#
_symmetry.space_group_name_H-M   'P 1'
#
loop_
_entity.id
_entity.type
_entity.pdbx_description
1 polymer ?
#
loop_
_entity_poly.entity_id
_entity_poly.type
_entity_poly.pdbx_seq_one_letter_code
_entity_poly.pdbx_strand_id
1 'polypeptide(L)'
;EFALEIAVSVLVISCPCALGLATPTAIMVGTGRGARNGILFRSAEAIESLEKVDAVVLDKTGTVTSGKPSLTDVIAFGNVKAEELLTLVASVEQKSEHPLATAIVEGAKALNLSLKEASDFVQQLGNISGTCDGKSVRIGNKSVISSEDAKTKELADGLADEGKTPLYVIADGKMVGLLAIADPIRPDSKQAIEAMQAKGKEVWM
;
A
#
# COMPACT_ATOMS: atom_id res chain seq x y z
N GLU A 1 -51.90 -5.38 -52.33
CA GLU A 1 -50.69 -6.18 -52.09
C GLU A 1 -49.45 -5.26 -51.97
N PHE A 2 -49.21 -4.43 -52.99
CA PHE A 2 -48.02 -3.52 -53.02
C PHE A 2 -47.95 -2.54 -51.81
N ALA A 3 -49.08 -1.98 -51.39
CA ALA A 3 -49.11 -1.08 -50.22
C ALA A 3 -48.80 -1.81 -48.90
N LEU A 4 -49.21 -3.08 -48.80
CA LEU A 4 -48.91 -3.91 -47.62
C LEU A 4 -47.44 -4.30 -47.56
N GLU A 5 -46.86 -4.63 -48.70
CA GLU A 5 -45.42 -4.93 -48.80
C GLU A 5 -44.55 -3.74 -48.39
N ILE A 6 -44.91 -2.54 -48.87
CA ILE A 6 -44.20 -1.32 -48.45
C ILE A 6 -44.38 -1.06 -46.97
N ALA A 7 -45.58 -1.19 -46.44
CA ALA A 7 -45.84 -0.99 -45.02
C ALA A 7 -45.05 -1.97 -44.13
N VAL A 8 -45.02 -3.24 -44.51
CA VAL A 8 -44.25 -4.27 -43.80
C VAL A 8 -42.75 -4.00 -43.92
N SER A 9 -42.25 -3.62 -45.10
CA SER A 9 -40.84 -3.28 -45.32
C SER A 9 -40.40 -2.10 -44.45
N VAL A 10 -41.21 -1.04 -44.38
CA VAL A 10 -40.93 0.10 -43.51
C VAL A 10 -40.90 -0.30 -42.03
N LEU A 11 -41.82 -1.12 -41.57
CA LEU A 11 -41.86 -1.62 -40.21
C LEU A 11 -40.66 -2.49 -39.87
N VAL A 12 -40.22 -3.35 -40.78
CA VAL A 12 -39.03 -4.21 -40.59
C VAL A 12 -37.74 -3.41 -40.60
N ILE A 13 -37.58 -2.42 -41.51
CA ILE A 13 -36.44 -1.54 -41.58
C ILE A 13 -36.37 -0.63 -40.33
N SER A 14 -37.53 -0.21 -39.83
CA SER A 14 -37.64 0.61 -38.62
C SER A 14 -37.44 -0.19 -37.33
N CYS A 15 -37.25 -1.50 -37.42
CA CYS A 15 -36.98 -2.33 -36.25
C CYS A 15 -35.64 -1.90 -35.60
N PRO A 16 -35.60 -1.40 -34.39
CA PRO A 16 -34.36 -0.99 -33.70
C PRO A 16 -33.58 -2.22 -33.17
N CYS A 17 -33.47 -3.29 -34.00
CA CYS A 17 -32.86 -4.55 -33.58
C CYS A 17 -31.41 -4.39 -33.13
N ALA A 18 -30.66 -3.48 -33.74
CA ALA A 18 -29.30 -3.14 -33.31
C ALA A 18 -29.30 -2.45 -31.92
N LEU A 19 -30.26 -1.54 -31.71
CA LEU A 19 -30.39 -0.80 -30.45
C LEU A 19 -31.06 -1.66 -29.35
N GLY A 20 -32.03 -2.51 -29.75
CA GLY A 20 -32.84 -3.29 -28.82
C GLY A 20 -32.22 -4.61 -28.36
N LEU A 21 -31.28 -5.19 -29.12
CA LEU A 21 -30.68 -6.48 -28.78
C LEU A 21 -29.15 -6.45 -28.75
N ALA A 22 -28.51 -5.81 -29.73
CA ALA A 22 -27.04 -5.87 -29.84
C ALA A 22 -26.34 -5.17 -28.67
N THR A 23 -26.74 -3.95 -28.35
CA THR A 23 -26.12 -3.18 -27.24
C THR A 23 -26.35 -3.83 -25.87
N PRO A 24 -27.60 -4.20 -25.47
CA PRO A 24 -27.81 -4.93 -24.21
C PRO A 24 -27.05 -6.25 -24.12
N THR A 25 -26.97 -6.99 -25.24
CA THR A 25 -26.21 -8.25 -25.26
C THR A 25 -24.71 -8.01 -25.05
N ALA A 26 -24.14 -7.01 -25.72
CA ALA A 26 -22.74 -6.66 -25.58
C ALA A 26 -22.42 -6.24 -24.13
N ILE A 27 -23.28 -5.43 -23.52
CA ILE A 27 -23.15 -5.01 -22.11
C ILE A 27 -23.25 -6.22 -21.18
N MET A 28 -24.23 -7.13 -21.41
CA MET A 28 -24.39 -8.34 -20.59
C MET A 28 -23.15 -9.23 -20.67
N VAL A 29 -22.62 -9.47 -21.87
CA VAL A 29 -21.41 -10.26 -22.08
C VAL A 29 -20.19 -9.56 -21.46
N GLY A 30 -20.06 -8.24 -21.64
CA GLY A 30 -18.99 -7.43 -21.07
C GLY A 30 -18.98 -7.45 -19.54
N THR A 31 -20.15 -7.22 -18.91
CA THR A 31 -20.31 -7.28 -17.45
C THR A 31 -20.03 -8.68 -16.91
N GLY A 32 -20.54 -9.71 -17.59
CA GLY A 32 -20.31 -11.11 -17.22
C GLY A 32 -18.82 -11.49 -17.29
N ARG A 33 -18.11 -11.02 -18.31
CA ARG A 33 -16.66 -11.22 -18.42
C ARG A 33 -15.89 -10.44 -17.36
N GLY A 34 -16.30 -9.21 -17.07
CA GLY A 34 -15.77 -8.41 -15.97
C GLY A 34 -15.90 -9.13 -14.64
N ALA A 35 -17.11 -9.60 -14.31
CA ALA A 35 -17.41 -10.30 -13.06
C ALA A 35 -16.55 -11.57 -12.87
N ARG A 36 -16.33 -12.35 -13.94
CA ARG A 36 -15.43 -13.52 -13.91
C ARG A 36 -13.98 -13.18 -13.61
N ASN A 37 -13.58 -11.92 -13.86
CA ASN A 37 -12.24 -11.39 -13.54
C ASN A 37 -12.23 -10.55 -12.26
N GLY A 38 -13.28 -10.62 -11.44
CA GLY A 38 -13.37 -9.87 -10.19
C GLY A 38 -13.73 -8.38 -10.36
N ILE A 39 -14.18 -7.96 -11.55
CA ILE A 39 -14.55 -6.57 -11.85
C ILE A 39 -16.07 -6.47 -11.89
N LEU A 40 -16.64 -5.69 -10.96
CA LEU A 40 -18.08 -5.47 -10.89
C LEU A 40 -18.42 -4.07 -11.39
N PHE A 41 -19.19 -3.97 -12.45
CA PHE A 41 -19.72 -2.72 -12.99
C PHE A 41 -21.05 -2.38 -12.31
N ARG A 42 -21.21 -1.12 -11.89
CA ARG A 42 -22.46 -0.66 -11.27
C ARG A 42 -23.59 -0.40 -12.28
N SER A 43 -23.24 -0.03 -13.51
CA SER A 43 -24.20 0.27 -14.56
C SER A 43 -23.59 0.06 -15.95
N ALA A 44 -24.45 0.06 -16.96
CA ALA A 44 -24.04 0.00 -18.36
C ALA A 44 -23.22 1.24 -18.77
N GLU A 45 -23.62 2.41 -18.30
CA GLU A 45 -22.95 3.68 -18.57
C GLU A 45 -21.51 3.69 -18.05
N ALA A 46 -21.23 2.95 -16.95
CA ALA A 46 -19.88 2.82 -16.42
C ALA A 46 -18.95 2.09 -17.41
N ILE A 47 -19.44 1.07 -18.12
CA ILE A 47 -18.66 0.38 -19.15
C ILE A 47 -18.42 1.29 -20.35
N GLU A 48 -19.46 1.99 -20.82
CA GLU A 48 -19.36 2.89 -21.96
C GLU A 48 -18.44 4.08 -21.67
N SER A 49 -18.47 4.60 -20.43
CA SER A 49 -17.62 5.70 -20.01
C SER A 49 -16.15 5.29 -19.87
N LEU A 50 -15.87 4.03 -19.53
CA LEU A 50 -14.51 3.52 -19.35
C LEU A 50 -13.68 3.60 -20.64
N GLU A 51 -14.32 3.43 -21.82
CA GLU A 51 -13.65 3.58 -23.10
C GLU A 51 -13.10 5.01 -23.32
N LYS A 52 -13.82 6.02 -22.81
CA LYS A 52 -13.55 7.45 -23.02
C LYS A 52 -12.59 8.03 -21.98
N VAL A 53 -12.12 7.22 -21.01
CA VAL A 53 -11.18 7.67 -19.99
C VAL A 53 -9.82 7.92 -20.62
N ASP A 54 -9.26 9.12 -20.45
CA ASP A 54 -7.94 9.52 -20.93
C ASP A 54 -6.91 9.51 -19.79
N ALA A 55 -7.34 9.79 -18.57
CA ALA A 55 -6.49 9.83 -17.39
C ALA A 55 -7.01 8.90 -16.30
N VAL A 56 -6.09 8.21 -15.62
CA VAL A 56 -6.35 7.33 -14.49
C VAL A 56 -5.59 7.86 -13.27
N VAL A 57 -6.30 8.15 -12.20
CA VAL A 57 -5.71 8.57 -10.93
C VAL A 57 -5.76 7.38 -9.97
N LEU A 58 -4.58 6.95 -9.51
CA LEU A 58 -4.44 5.81 -8.61
C LEU A 58 -4.17 6.30 -7.18
N ASP A 59 -4.87 5.74 -6.21
CA ASP A 59 -4.46 5.85 -4.82
C ASP A 59 -3.18 5.05 -4.57
N LYS A 60 -2.29 5.55 -3.71
CA LYS A 60 -1.02 4.89 -3.38
C LYS A 60 -1.28 3.68 -2.48
N THR A 61 -1.85 3.92 -1.30
CA THR A 61 -1.88 2.94 -0.21
C THR A 61 -2.97 1.88 -0.42
N GLY A 62 -2.60 0.62 -0.49
CA GLY A 62 -3.53 -0.49 -0.70
C GLY A 62 -4.02 -0.66 -2.15
N THR A 63 -3.62 0.22 -3.08
CA THR A 63 -3.88 0.13 -4.52
C THR A 63 -2.59 -0.15 -5.28
N VAL A 64 -1.67 0.82 -5.34
CA VAL A 64 -0.33 0.64 -5.93
C VAL A 64 0.57 -0.16 -5.00
N THR A 65 0.40 0.03 -3.68
CA THR A 65 1.08 -0.73 -2.64
C THR A 65 0.17 -1.81 -2.05
N SER A 66 0.74 -2.69 -1.23
CA SER A 66 0.00 -3.82 -0.63
C SER A 66 -0.99 -3.39 0.47
N GLY A 67 -0.84 -2.19 1.02
CA GLY A 67 -1.57 -1.72 2.19
C GLY A 67 -1.13 -2.38 3.50
N LYS A 68 -0.01 -3.11 3.46
CA LYS A 68 0.57 -3.79 4.62
C LYS A 68 2.00 -3.32 4.82
N PRO A 69 2.25 -2.41 5.77
CA PRO A 69 3.60 -1.99 6.10
C PRO A 69 4.49 -3.18 6.45
N SER A 70 5.74 -3.15 6.02
CA SER A 70 6.75 -4.16 6.34
C SER A 70 8.06 -3.50 6.73
N LEU A 71 8.82 -4.17 7.60
CA LEU A 71 10.17 -3.75 7.95
C LEU A 71 11.09 -3.94 6.74
N THR A 72 11.73 -2.88 6.30
CA THR A 72 12.62 -2.90 5.13
C THR A 72 14.10 -2.78 5.51
N ASP A 73 14.43 -1.98 6.52
CA ASP A 73 15.82 -1.72 6.90
C ASP A 73 15.98 -1.71 8.41
N VAL A 74 17.14 -2.21 8.86
CA VAL A 74 17.59 -2.18 10.24
C VAL A 74 19.04 -1.67 10.25
N ILE A 75 19.23 -0.43 10.66
CA ILE A 75 20.53 0.25 10.67
C ILE A 75 20.97 0.45 12.11
N ALA A 76 21.89 -0.36 12.57
CA ALA A 76 22.43 -0.26 13.92
C ALA A 76 23.65 0.65 13.98
N PHE A 77 23.81 1.39 15.07
CA PHE A 77 24.92 2.31 15.30
C PHE A 77 25.87 1.78 16.39
N GLY A 78 27.13 2.14 16.26
CA GLY A 78 28.17 1.75 17.22
C GLY A 78 28.45 0.24 17.20
N ASN A 79 28.46 -0.37 18.38
CA ASN A 79 28.76 -1.78 18.56
C ASN A 79 27.50 -2.67 18.65
N VAL A 80 26.32 -2.11 18.42
CA VAL A 80 25.06 -2.87 18.44
C VAL A 80 24.92 -3.60 17.12
N LYS A 81 24.53 -4.88 17.16
CA LYS A 81 24.23 -5.64 15.96
C LYS A 81 22.78 -5.37 15.50
N ALA A 82 22.51 -5.46 14.20
CA ALA A 82 21.18 -5.25 13.64
C ALA A 82 20.12 -6.20 14.26
N GLU A 83 20.49 -7.45 14.48
CA GLU A 83 19.60 -8.44 15.11
C GLU A 83 19.30 -8.10 16.58
N GLU A 84 20.29 -7.59 17.31
CA GLU A 84 20.12 -7.13 18.71
C GLU A 84 19.20 -5.91 18.77
N LEU A 85 19.45 -4.93 17.90
CA LEU A 85 18.59 -3.75 17.77
C LEU A 85 17.14 -4.14 17.46
N LEU A 86 16.94 -4.99 16.47
CA LEU A 86 15.61 -5.44 16.09
C LEU A 86 14.92 -6.24 17.19
N THR A 87 15.65 -7.12 17.87
CA THR A 87 15.12 -7.88 19.02
C THR A 87 14.64 -6.95 20.12
N LEU A 88 15.44 -5.94 20.44
CA LEU A 88 15.13 -4.96 21.49
C LEU A 88 13.86 -4.17 21.15
N VAL A 89 13.79 -3.64 19.92
CA VAL A 89 12.65 -2.85 19.43
C VAL A 89 11.40 -3.72 19.35
N ALA A 90 11.47 -4.87 18.68
CA ALA A 90 10.33 -5.76 18.51
C ALA A 90 9.78 -6.26 19.86
N SER A 91 10.64 -6.44 20.87
CA SER A 91 10.21 -6.84 22.22
C SER A 91 9.35 -5.77 22.90
N VAL A 92 9.65 -4.49 22.69
CA VAL A 92 8.83 -3.38 23.21
C VAL A 92 7.55 -3.23 22.37
N GLU A 93 7.67 -3.33 21.05
CA GLU A 93 6.54 -3.17 20.11
C GLU A 93 5.49 -4.27 20.18
N GLN A 94 5.79 -5.45 20.77
CA GLN A 94 4.80 -6.51 20.97
C GLN A 94 3.54 -6.06 21.72
N LYS A 95 3.64 -5.00 22.51
CA LYS A 95 2.53 -4.45 23.31
C LYS A 95 1.73 -3.38 22.57
N SER A 96 2.17 -2.98 21.38
CA SER A 96 1.53 -1.96 20.56
C SER A 96 0.58 -2.57 19.52
N GLU A 97 -0.59 -1.98 19.35
CA GLU A 97 -1.55 -2.35 18.29
C GLU A 97 -1.34 -1.55 16.99
N HIS A 98 -0.31 -0.72 16.94
CA HIS A 98 -0.05 0.12 15.77
C HIS A 98 0.42 -0.74 14.57
N PRO A 99 -0.03 -0.45 13.32
CA PRO A 99 0.40 -1.21 12.13
C PRO A 99 1.93 -1.27 11.92
N LEU A 100 2.66 -0.22 12.32
CA LEU A 100 4.12 -0.20 12.25
C LEU A 100 4.74 -1.17 13.26
N ALA A 101 4.17 -1.31 14.44
CA ALA A 101 4.60 -2.28 15.45
C ALA A 101 4.46 -3.72 14.94
N THR A 102 3.32 -4.02 14.33
CA THR A 102 3.09 -5.32 13.69
C THR A 102 4.17 -5.63 12.66
N ALA A 103 4.51 -4.66 11.80
CA ALA A 103 5.55 -4.81 10.78
C ALA A 103 6.93 -5.14 11.40
N ILE A 104 7.30 -4.48 12.50
CA ILE A 104 8.57 -4.72 13.22
C ILE A 104 8.58 -6.11 13.83
N VAL A 105 7.50 -6.48 14.54
CA VAL A 105 7.38 -7.79 15.19
C VAL A 105 7.39 -8.92 14.17
N GLU A 106 6.68 -8.78 13.05
CA GLU A 106 6.69 -9.76 11.96
C GLU A 106 8.08 -9.85 11.32
N GLY A 107 8.77 -8.74 11.11
CA GLY A 107 10.14 -8.71 10.61
C GLY A 107 11.11 -9.46 11.54
N ALA A 108 11.00 -9.28 12.85
CA ALA A 108 11.81 -10.00 13.83
C ALA A 108 11.50 -11.51 13.84
N LYS A 109 10.22 -11.89 13.75
CA LYS A 109 9.79 -13.31 13.67
C LYS A 109 10.27 -13.98 12.40
N ALA A 110 10.27 -13.28 11.26
CA ALA A 110 10.77 -13.81 9.99
C ALA A 110 12.27 -14.16 10.05
N LEU A 111 13.03 -13.45 10.89
CA LEU A 111 14.44 -13.75 11.18
C LEU A 111 14.62 -14.75 12.34
N ASN A 112 13.54 -15.36 12.84
CA ASN A 112 13.55 -16.29 13.97
C ASN A 112 14.19 -15.71 15.25
N LEU A 113 14.05 -14.39 15.47
CA LEU A 113 14.58 -13.75 16.67
C LEU A 113 13.67 -14.02 17.87
N SER A 114 14.29 -14.39 19.00
CA SER A 114 13.57 -14.64 20.26
C SER A 114 13.25 -13.31 20.93
N LEU A 115 11.99 -12.92 20.93
CA LEU A 115 11.55 -11.68 21.58
C LEU A 115 11.48 -11.88 23.09
N LYS A 116 11.80 -10.81 23.81
CA LYS A 116 11.84 -10.78 25.29
C LYS A 116 10.60 -10.07 25.82
N GLU A 117 10.31 -10.27 27.10
CA GLU A 117 9.26 -9.51 27.75
C GLU A 117 9.74 -8.10 28.06
N ALA A 118 8.90 -7.10 27.68
CA ALA A 118 9.15 -5.69 28.01
C ALA A 118 8.21 -5.23 29.14
N SER A 119 8.72 -4.38 30.04
CA SER A 119 7.96 -3.70 31.10
C SER A 119 7.83 -2.21 30.80
N ASP A 120 7.09 -1.49 31.65
CA ASP A 120 6.94 -0.03 31.64
C ASP A 120 6.57 0.54 30.26
N PHE A 121 5.70 -0.20 29.55
CA PHE A 121 5.25 0.20 28.21
C PHE A 121 4.40 1.47 28.27
N VAL A 122 4.81 2.49 27.52
CA VAL A 122 4.06 3.75 27.35
C VAL A 122 4.02 4.08 25.88
N GLN A 123 2.80 4.29 25.37
CA GLN A 123 2.57 4.74 24.01
C GLN A 123 2.09 6.19 24.01
N GLN A 124 2.75 7.05 23.25
CA GLN A 124 2.39 8.45 23.05
C GLN A 124 2.28 8.74 21.54
N LEU A 125 1.74 9.88 21.18
CA LEU A 125 1.64 10.29 19.80
C LEU A 125 3.04 10.37 19.15
N GLY A 126 3.31 9.47 18.22
CA GLY A 126 4.57 9.44 17.46
C GLY A 126 5.74 8.74 18.14
N ASN A 127 5.57 8.18 19.34
CA ASN A 127 6.60 7.41 19.99
C ASN A 127 6.08 6.33 20.96
N ILE A 128 6.91 5.35 21.21
CA ILE A 128 6.69 4.27 22.17
C ILE A 128 7.93 4.16 23.03
N SER A 129 7.76 3.87 24.30
CA SER A 129 8.85 3.58 25.22
C SER A 129 8.53 2.36 26.09
N GLY A 130 9.57 1.70 26.57
CA GLY A 130 9.48 0.57 27.47
C GLY A 130 10.86 0.16 27.97
N THR A 131 10.88 -0.77 28.91
CA THR A 131 12.11 -1.35 29.44
C THR A 131 12.22 -2.78 28.95
N CYS A 132 13.32 -3.12 28.30
CA CYS A 132 13.61 -4.46 27.83
C CYS A 132 15.06 -4.82 28.16
N ASP A 133 15.30 -5.98 28.76
CA ASP A 133 16.66 -6.43 29.16
C ASP A 133 17.40 -5.43 30.08
N GLY A 134 16.65 -4.73 30.95
CA GLY A 134 17.19 -3.69 31.83
C GLY A 134 17.56 -2.39 31.13
N LYS A 135 17.33 -2.26 29.83
CA LYS A 135 17.57 -1.03 29.04
C LYS A 135 16.26 -0.28 28.85
N SER A 136 16.30 1.05 29.07
CA SER A 136 15.21 1.93 28.70
C SER A 136 15.25 2.19 27.19
N VAL A 137 14.19 1.79 26.49
CA VAL A 137 14.10 1.89 25.03
C VAL A 137 13.02 2.87 24.64
N ARG A 138 13.31 3.75 23.67
CA ARG A 138 12.34 4.65 23.07
C ARG A 138 12.44 4.55 21.56
N ILE A 139 11.30 4.41 20.92
CA ILE A 139 11.17 4.25 19.46
C ILE A 139 10.16 5.26 18.95
N GLY A 140 10.43 5.89 17.82
CA GLY A 140 9.47 6.81 17.22
C GLY A 140 10.04 7.64 16.08
N ASN A 141 9.26 8.62 15.67
CA ASN A 141 9.68 9.57 14.66
C ASN A 141 10.75 10.52 15.19
N LYS A 142 11.16 11.52 14.43
CA LYS A 142 12.20 12.49 14.79
C LYS A 142 11.99 13.21 16.14
N SER A 143 10.76 13.24 16.66
CA SER A 143 10.48 13.88 17.94
C SER A 143 11.10 13.19 19.16
N VAL A 144 11.54 11.94 19.03
CA VAL A 144 12.18 11.19 20.14
C VAL A 144 13.63 11.59 20.40
N ILE A 145 14.25 12.30 19.46
CA ILE A 145 15.64 12.76 19.55
C ILE A 145 15.72 14.24 19.90
N SER A 146 16.65 14.61 20.75
CA SER A 146 16.92 16.02 21.11
C SER A 146 17.89 16.70 20.13
N SER A 147 18.78 15.93 19.54
CA SER A 147 19.74 16.38 18.53
C SER A 147 20.04 15.25 17.56
N GLU A 148 20.27 15.59 16.31
CA GLU A 148 20.58 14.65 15.24
C GLU A 148 21.94 15.02 14.65
N ASP A 149 22.85 14.06 14.54
CA ASP A 149 24.09 14.29 13.81
C ASP A 149 23.86 14.29 12.30
N ALA A 150 24.79 14.88 11.55
CA ALA A 150 24.66 15.03 10.10
C ALA A 150 24.52 13.68 9.38
N LYS A 151 25.21 12.64 9.87
CA LYS A 151 25.17 11.30 9.27
C LYS A 151 23.83 10.61 9.48
N THR A 152 23.29 10.69 10.69
CA THR A 152 21.97 10.13 11.01
C THR A 152 20.88 10.82 10.21
N LYS A 153 20.99 12.15 10.08
CA LYS A 153 20.06 12.92 9.23
C LYS A 153 20.10 12.50 7.78
N GLU A 154 21.30 12.39 7.19
CA GLU A 154 21.47 11.96 5.80
C GLU A 154 20.88 10.57 5.56
N LEU A 155 21.09 9.62 6.49
CA LEU A 155 20.49 8.28 6.41
C LEU A 155 18.96 8.32 6.50
N ALA A 156 18.42 9.07 7.44
CA ALA A 156 16.96 9.17 7.60
C ALA A 156 16.30 9.88 6.43
N ASP A 157 16.89 10.96 5.92
CA ASP A 157 16.40 11.68 4.74
C ASP A 157 16.48 10.78 3.50
N GLY A 158 17.55 10.01 3.30
CA GLY A 158 17.67 9.03 2.21
C GLY A 158 16.59 7.95 2.26
N LEU A 159 16.29 7.42 3.45
CA LEU A 159 15.19 6.47 3.61
C LEU A 159 13.82 7.10 3.29
N ALA A 160 13.61 8.36 3.71
CA ALA A 160 12.38 9.10 3.42
C ALA A 160 12.23 9.39 1.92
N ASP A 161 13.29 9.73 1.22
CA ASP A 161 13.31 9.94 -0.24
C ASP A 161 12.96 8.65 -1.02
N GLU A 162 13.29 7.49 -0.45
CA GLU A 162 12.86 6.18 -0.97
C GLU A 162 11.39 5.85 -0.64
N GLY A 163 10.67 6.76 0.01
CA GLY A 163 9.27 6.56 0.42
C GLY A 163 9.09 5.65 1.64
N LYS A 164 10.15 5.45 2.41
CA LYS A 164 10.15 4.69 3.66
C LYS A 164 9.90 5.60 4.85
N THR A 165 9.39 5.06 5.93
CA THR A 165 9.20 5.79 7.20
C THR A 165 10.34 5.44 8.16
N PRO A 166 11.28 6.37 8.43
CA PRO A 166 12.36 6.14 9.38
C PRO A 166 11.84 6.24 10.81
N LEU A 167 12.22 5.28 11.65
CA LEU A 167 11.99 5.25 13.08
C LEU A 167 13.33 5.28 13.81
N TYR A 168 13.46 6.21 14.73
CA TYR A 168 14.65 6.44 15.54
C TYR A 168 14.57 5.57 16.80
N VAL A 169 15.67 4.91 17.14
CA VAL A 169 15.77 4.05 18.32
C VAL A 169 16.80 4.59 19.29
N ILE A 170 16.33 4.82 20.51
CA ILE A 170 17.16 5.29 21.63
C ILE A 170 17.17 4.20 22.70
N ALA A 171 18.33 3.82 23.18
CA ALA A 171 18.50 2.95 24.33
C ALA A 171 19.38 3.66 25.37
N ASP A 172 18.92 3.70 26.63
CA ASP A 172 19.59 4.37 27.75
C ASP A 172 20.04 5.80 27.41
N GLY A 173 19.16 6.55 26.73
CA GLY A 173 19.40 7.93 26.33
C GLY A 173 20.36 8.12 25.16
N LYS A 174 20.89 7.06 24.56
CA LYS A 174 21.77 7.11 23.39
C LYS A 174 21.08 6.58 22.15
N MET A 175 21.34 7.21 21.03
CA MET A 175 20.87 6.72 19.74
C MET A 175 21.63 5.45 19.36
N VAL A 176 20.89 4.37 19.14
CA VAL A 176 21.44 3.04 18.84
C VAL A 176 21.13 2.56 17.44
N GLY A 177 20.25 3.25 16.72
CA GLY A 177 19.97 2.92 15.32
C GLY A 177 18.70 3.53 14.76
N LEU A 178 18.47 3.17 13.50
CA LEU A 178 17.25 3.47 12.73
C LEU A 178 16.61 2.20 12.24
N LEU A 179 15.30 2.18 12.21
CA LEU A 179 14.51 1.20 11.48
C LEU A 179 13.78 1.92 10.35
N ALA A 180 13.54 1.25 9.23
CA ALA A 180 12.68 1.78 8.19
C ALA A 180 11.55 0.82 7.90
N ILE A 181 10.37 1.39 7.71
CA ILE A 181 9.15 0.67 7.36
C ILE A 181 8.60 1.29 6.09
N ALA A 182 8.22 0.44 5.14
CA ALA A 182 7.53 0.86 3.94
C ALA A 182 6.33 -0.04 3.66
N ASP A 183 5.38 0.51 2.93
CA ASP A 183 4.31 -0.27 2.32
C ASP A 183 4.79 -0.71 0.93
N PRO A 184 5.11 -2.00 0.73
CA PRO A 184 5.73 -2.46 -0.50
C PRO A 184 4.79 -2.30 -1.69
N ILE A 185 5.36 -1.91 -2.83
CA ILE A 185 4.65 -1.88 -4.11
C ILE A 185 4.21 -3.30 -4.45
N ARG A 186 2.98 -3.47 -4.89
CA ARG A 186 2.48 -4.77 -5.34
C ARG A 186 3.24 -5.24 -6.59
N PRO A 187 3.54 -6.54 -6.69
CA PRO A 187 4.32 -7.08 -7.81
C PRO A 187 3.71 -6.80 -9.19
N ASP A 188 2.38 -6.69 -9.25
CA ASP A 188 1.61 -6.48 -10.48
C ASP A 188 1.40 -5.00 -10.84
N SER A 189 1.65 -4.06 -9.91
CA SER A 189 1.36 -2.63 -10.09
C SER A 189 2.16 -2.02 -11.23
N LYS A 190 3.45 -2.32 -11.35
CA LYS A 190 4.29 -1.80 -12.41
C LYS A 190 3.75 -2.21 -13.79
N GLN A 191 3.47 -3.50 -13.97
CA GLN A 191 2.93 -4.04 -15.21
C GLN A 191 1.56 -3.44 -15.55
N ALA A 192 0.69 -3.24 -14.54
CA ALA A 192 -0.63 -2.64 -14.74
C ALA A 192 -0.51 -1.19 -15.20
N ILE A 193 0.38 -0.40 -14.60
CA ILE A 193 0.63 0.99 -15.00
C ILE A 193 1.18 1.07 -16.43
N GLU A 194 2.19 0.27 -16.76
CA GLU A 194 2.77 0.19 -18.10
C GLU A 194 1.73 -0.20 -19.15
N ALA A 195 0.81 -1.14 -18.82
CA ALA A 195 -0.26 -1.55 -19.71
C ALA A 195 -1.30 -0.43 -19.96
N MET A 196 -1.59 0.39 -18.95
CA MET A 196 -2.46 1.58 -19.12
C MET A 196 -1.79 2.64 -19.99
N GLN A 197 -0.50 2.94 -19.75
CA GLN A 197 0.28 3.89 -20.53
C GLN A 197 0.45 3.44 -21.99
N ALA A 198 0.66 2.14 -22.23
CA ALA A 198 0.74 1.57 -23.58
C ALA A 198 -0.58 1.72 -24.38
N LYS A 199 -1.71 1.87 -23.68
CA LYS A 199 -3.01 2.20 -24.27
C LYS A 199 -3.24 3.71 -24.46
N GLY A 200 -2.22 4.52 -24.27
CA GLY A 200 -2.29 5.98 -24.40
C GLY A 200 -3.00 6.68 -23.25
N LYS A 201 -3.16 6.03 -22.08
CA LYS A 201 -3.78 6.64 -20.91
C LYS A 201 -2.73 7.35 -20.06
N GLU A 202 -3.04 8.55 -19.58
CA GLU A 202 -2.23 9.22 -18.57
C GLU A 202 -2.46 8.55 -17.20
N VAL A 203 -1.40 8.28 -16.46
CA VAL A 203 -1.51 7.67 -15.13
C VAL A 203 -0.89 8.59 -14.10
N TRP A 204 -1.69 8.97 -13.10
CA TRP A 204 -1.33 9.84 -11.98
C TRP A 204 -1.46 9.07 -10.66
N MET A 205 -0.65 9.46 -9.66
CA MET A 205 -0.67 8.88 -8.31
C MET A 205 -0.62 10.01 -7.26
#